data_62d3664118ecc46d31e63a59a175dadf
#
_entry.id   62d3664118ecc46d31e63a59a175dadf
#
_cell.length_a   1.000
_cell.length_b   1.000
_cell.length_c   1.000
_cell.angle_alpha   90.00
_cell.angle_beta   90.00
_cell.angle_gamma   90.00
#
_symmetry.space_group_name_H-M   'P 1'
#
loop_
_entity.id
_entity.type
_entity.pdbx_description
1 polymer ?
#
loop_
_entity_poly.entity_id
_entity_poly.type
_entity_poly.pdbx_seq_one_letter_code
_entity_poly.pdbx_strand_id
1 'polypeptide(L)'
;KREAIEAAAQKEAIKAATIEGIKRFPKVEAALVWRTVYEAHVHRKSGIDDADTIAKVISADQRWKKSSGHAFEELIKVLGTAALQSNGIEIVLQRDLNTLIKDGKLDNEVRDIAWLKEQIRASIFDLYTIVRTTDGRRFCYGCIQSKTSVRDRVTRDREPSMQAMQAFFWSTIIVLDGDFLKLPKFISMVNGGTTEYVENGWHGMYVFSEAYSQDRIYPIDLDFKNFKEHAVIAARYWLTQRQWFNAQWRAEGIQV
;
A
#
# COMPACT_ATOMS: atom_id res chain seq x y z
N LYS A 1 1.68 3.78 29.08
CA LYS A 1 0.40 3.01 28.93
C LYS A 1 -0.73 3.87 28.36
N ARG A 2 -1.02 5.05 28.92
CA ARG A 2 -2.12 5.94 28.44
C ARG A 2 -1.93 6.36 26.99
N GLU A 3 -0.75 6.81 26.59
CA GLU A 3 -0.45 7.23 25.22
C GLU A 3 -0.62 6.10 24.20
N ALA A 4 -0.25 4.88 24.56
CA ALA A 4 -0.43 3.72 23.68
C ALA A 4 -1.92 3.39 23.47
N ILE A 5 -2.74 3.52 24.51
CA ILE A 5 -4.19 3.33 24.45
C ILE A 5 -4.84 4.43 23.60
N GLU A 6 -4.44 5.68 23.80
CA GLU A 6 -4.93 6.82 23.01
C GLU A 6 -4.56 6.69 21.52
N ALA A 7 -3.33 6.27 21.22
CA ALA A 7 -2.89 6.05 19.84
C ALA A 7 -3.66 4.89 19.16
N ALA A 8 -3.91 3.80 19.89
CA ALA A 8 -4.69 2.68 19.38
C ALA A 8 -6.15 3.08 19.12
N ALA A 9 -6.78 3.78 20.08
CA ALA A 9 -8.15 4.26 19.90
C ALA A 9 -8.28 5.27 18.75
N GLN A 10 -7.30 6.15 18.57
CA GLN A 10 -7.27 7.10 17.46
C GLN A 10 -7.14 6.39 16.10
N LYS A 11 -6.28 5.40 16.00
CA LYS A 11 -6.11 4.59 14.79
C LYS A 11 -7.43 3.90 14.39
N GLU A 12 -8.10 3.24 15.33
CA GLU A 12 -9.38 2.58 15.08
C GLU A 12 -10.47 3.58 14.69
N ALA A 13 -10.52 4.75 15.32
CA ALA A 13 -11.47 5.80 14.98
C ALA A 13 -11.26 6.35 13.55
N ILE A 14 -10.02 6.60 13.14
CA ILE A 14 -9.69 7.05 11.78
C ILE A 14 -10.11 6.00 10.75
N LYS A 15 -9.75 4.73 10.98
CA LYS A 15 -10.12 3.62 10.11
C LYS A 15 -11.64 3.49 9.95
N ALA A 16 -12.36 3.43 11.07
CA ALA A 16 -13.81 3.30 11.09
C ALA A 16 -14.51 4.49 10.41
N ALA A 17 -14.11 5.72 10.73
CA ALA A 17 -14.69 6.92 10.13
C ALA A 17 -14.45 6.98 8.62
N THR A 18 -13.27 6.57 8.15
CA THR A 18 -12.95 6.57 6.72
C THR A 18 -13.77 5.50 5.98
N ILE A 19 -13.79 4.26 6.48
CA ILE A 19 -14.57 3.17 5.87
C ILE A 19 -16.05 3.56 5.80
N GLU A 20 -16.60 4.04 6.90
CA GLU A 20 -18.01 4.43 6.98
C GLU A 20 -18.32 5.61 6.06
N GLY A 21 -17.44 6.60 6.00
CA GLY A 21 -17.57 7.75 5.10
C GLY A 21 -17.58 7.35 3.64
N ILE A 22 -16.65 6.49 3.21
CA ILE A 22 -16.60 6.01 1.83
C ILE A 22 -17.85 5.18 1.49
N LYS A 23 -18.31 4.32 2.40
CA LYS A 23 -19.54 3.51 2.20
C LYS A 23 -20.80 4.38 2.06
N ARG A 24 -20.93 5.41 2.91
CA ARG A 24 -22.12 6.30 2.90
C ARG A 24 -22.13 7.23 1.69
N PHE A 25 -20.97 7.60 1.19
CA PHE A 25 -20.81 8.56 0.11
C PHE A 25 -20.03 7.98 -1.07
N PRO A 26 -20.55 6.93 -1.75
CA PRO A 26 -19.81 6.20 -2.78
C PRO A 26 -19.51 7.05 -4.03
N LYS A 27 -20.16 8.21 -4.21
CA LYS A 27 -19.89 9.15 -5.30
C LYS A 27 -18.87 10.22 -4.93
N VAL A 28 -18.37 10.24 -3.68
CA VAL A 28 -17.37 11.17 -3.21
C VAL A 28 -16.01 10.48 -3.28
N GLU A 29 -15.03 11.18 -3.82
CA GLU A 29 -13.66 10.66 -3.86
C GLU A 29 -13.15 10.29 -2.46
N ALA A 30 -12.53 9.13 -2.33
CA ALA A 30 -11.99 8.63 -1.06
C ALA A 30 -10.98 9.61 -0.43
N ALA A 31 -10.21 10.34 -1.25
CA ALA A 31 -9.31 11.38 -0.79
C ALA A 31 -10.03 12.53 -0.10
N LEU A 32 -11.23 12.90 -0.56
CA LEU A 32 -12.04 13.94 0.08
C LEU A 32 -12.61 13.47 1.41
N VAL A 33 -13.10 12.22 1.48
CA VAL A 33 -13.53 11.61 2.76
C VAL A 33 -12.37 11.58 3.77
N TRP A 34 -11.19 11.18 3.33
CA TRP A 34 -10.00 11.15 4.17
C TRP A 34 -9.62 12.56 4.67
N ARG A 35 -9.66 13.57 3.80
CA ARG A 35 -9.40 14.96 4.16
C ARG A 35 -10.41 15.48 5.20
N THR A 36 -11.69 15.16 5.04
CA THR A 36 -12.74 15.52 6.01
C THR A 36 -12.50 14.89 7.39
N VAL A 37 -12.08 13.60 7.42
CA VAL A 37 -11.70 12.93 8.67
C VAL A 37 -10.48 13.62 9.32
N TYR A 38 -9.52 14.05 8.50
CA TYR A 38 -8.37 14.84 8.98
C TYR A 38 -8.80 16.20 9.55
N GLU A 39 -9.61 16.96 8.83
CA GLU A 39 -10.12 18.26 9.28
C GLU A 39 -10.90 18.14 10.59
N ALA A 40 -11.76 17.13 10.70
CA ALA A 40 -12.48 16.85 11.95
C ALA A 40 -11.53 16.52 13.12
N HIS A 41 -10.44 15.77 12.85
CA HIS A 41 -9.43 15.48 13.86
C HIS A 41 -8.69 16.73 14.31
N VAL A 42 -8.26 17.59 13.38
CA VAL A 42 -7.58 18.85 13.67
C VAL A 42 -8.50 19.79 14.45
N HIS A 43 -9.73 19.96 14.00
CA HIS A 43 -10.73 20.82 14.66
C HIS A 43 -11.01 20.39 16.10
N ARG A 44 -11.13 19.09 16.35
CA ARG A 44 -11.33 18.55 17.69
C ARG A 44 -10.17 18.82 18.65
N LYS A 45 -8.95 18.97 18.11
CA LYS A 45 -7.73 19.15 18.93
C LYS A 45 -7.29 20.60 19.07
N SER A 46 -7.72 21.48 18.17
CA SER A 46 -7.14 22.83 18.01
C SER A 46 -7.95 23.97 18.64
N GLY A 47 -8.83 23.80 19.56
CA GLY A 47 -9.57 24.93 20.16
C GLY A 47 -8.68 26.19 20.37
N ILE A 48 -8.65 27.06 19.39
CA ILE A 48 -7.64 28.07 18.96
C ILE A 48 -7.53 29.27 19.90
N ASP A 49 -6.29 29.80 20.18
CA ASP A 49 -5.85 31.22 20.06
C ASP A 49 -4.51 31.61 20.73
N ASP A 50 -3.58 30.68 21.06
CA ASP A 50 -2.29 31.04 21.66
C ASP A 50 -1.11 30.15 21.20
N ALA A 51 0.12 30.45 21.67
CA ALA A 51 1.33 29.67 21.31
C ALA A 51 1.24 28.21 21.74
N ASP A 52 0.55 27.88 22.83
CA ASP A 52 0.29 26.50 23.26
C ASP A 52 -0.63 25.77 22.27
N THR A 53 -1.53 26.49 21.63
CA THR A 53 -2.42 25.97 20.60
C THR A 53 -1.67 25.64 19.32
N ILE A 54 -0.75 26.50 18.91
CA ILE A 54 0.13 26.20 17.74
C ILE A 54 0.95 24.94 18.02
N ALA A 55 1.52 24.81 19.21
CA ALA A 55 2.25 23.59 19.60
C ALA A 55 1.33 22.35 19.61
N LYS A 56 0.08 22.49 20.06
CA LYS A 56 -0.93 21.41 20.00
C LYS A 56 -1.32 21.04 18.58
N VAL A 57 -1.48 22.02 17.68
CA VAL A 57 -1.76 21.79 16.25
C VAL A 57 -0.60 21.05 15.59
N ILE A 58 0.64 21.48 15.81
CA ILE A 58 1.84 20.81 15.30
C ILE A 58 1.91 19.37 15.83
N SER A 59 1.68 19.17 17.13
CA SER A 59 1.65 17.85 17.73
C SER A 59 0.51 16.98 17.18
N ALA A 60 -0.66 17.57 16.93
CA ALA A 60 -1.80 16.89 16.32
C ALA A 60 -1.50 16.48 14.88
N ASP A 61 -0.86 17.34 14.08
CA ASP A 61 -0.46 17.04 12.71
C ASP A 61 0.58 15.91 12.65
N GLN A 62 1.58 15.93 13.53
CA GLN A 62 2.57 14.84 13.62
C GLN A 62 1.93 13.51 14.03
N ARG A 63 1.02 13.54 15.01
CA ARG A 63 0.25 12.36 15.43
C ARG A 63 -0.67 11.87 14.32
N TRP A 64 -1.32 12.79 13.59
CA TRP A 64 -2.13 12.46 12.43
C TRP A 64 -1.29 11.74 11.37
N LYS A 65 -0.16 12.30 10.97
CA LYS A 65 0.72 11.71 9.94
C LYS A 65 1.11 10.27 10.28
N LYS A 66 1.46 10.01 11.54
CA LYS A 66 1.79 8.65 12.00
C LYS A 66 0.57 7.74 12.05
N SER A 67 -0.54 8.21 12.64
CA SER A 67 -1.74 7.39 12.84
C SER A 67 -2.49 7.13 11.55
N SER A 68 -2.51 8.11 10.62
CA SER A 68 -3.19 7.98 9.34
C SER A 68 -2.50 6.98 8.42
N GLY A 69 -1.16 6.97 8.40
CA GLY A 69 -0.40 5.96 7.66
C GLY A 69 -0.77 4.54 8.10
N HIS A 70 -0.69 4.27 9.40
CA HIS A 70 -1.05 2.95 9.94
C HIS A 70 -2.54 2.61 9.77
N ALA A 71 -3.43 3.60 9.84
CA ALA A 71 -4.85 3.37 9.58
C ALA A 71 -5.10 2.98 8.11
N PHE A 72 -4.39 3.61 7.18
CA PHE A 72 -4.48 3.28 5.77
C PHE A 72 -3.90 1.90 5.45
N GLU A 73 -2.76 1.53 6.04
CA GLU A 73 -2.22 0.17 5.94
C GLU A 73 -3.23 -0.89 6.41
N GLU A 74 -3.86 -0.68 7.57
CA GLU A 74 -4.89 -1.60 8.08
C GLU A 74 -6.14 -1.63 7.20
N LEU A 75 -6.52 -0.50 6.59
CA LEU A 75 -7.63 -0.44 5.65
C LEU A 75 -7.31 -1.29 4.41
N ILE A 76 -6.13 -1.13 3.81
CA ILE A 76 -5.68 -1.95 2.67
C ILE A 76 -5.69 -3.43 3.05
N LYS A 77 -5.14 -3.80 4.22
CA LYS A 77 -5.13 -5.18 4.70
C LYS A 77 -6.55 -5.77 4.77
N VAL A 78 -7.47 -5.05 5.40
CA VAL A 78 -8.85 -5.55 5.63
C VAL A 78 -9.60 -5.69 4.32
N LEU A 79 -9.66 -4.62 3.52
CA LEU A 79 -10.43 -4.60 2.26
C LEU A 79 -9.78 -5.50 1.20
N GLY A 80 -8.46 -5.38 1.03
CA GLY A 80 -7.74 -6.17 0.04
C GLY A 80 -7.76 -7.67 0.35
N THR A 81 -7.62 -8.07 1.63
CA THR A 81 -7.76 -9.49 2.01
C THR A 81 -9.17 -9.99 1.75
N ALA A 82 -10.20 -9.21 2.12
CA ALA A 82 -11.59 -9.59 1.85
C ALA A 82 -11.86 -9.81 0.35
N ALA A 83 -11.28 -8.96 -0.52
CA ALA A 83 -11.41 -9.11 -1.97
C ALA A 83 -10.66 -10.35 -2.51
N LEU A 84 -9.54 -10.74 -1.90
CA LEU A 84 -8.60 -11.74 -2.42
C LEU A 84 -8.75 -13.14 -1.79
N GLN A 85 -9.38 -13.27 -0.63
CA GLN A 85 -9.45 -14.53 0.15
C GLN A 85 -10.02 -15.71 -0.63
N SER A 86 -10.97 -15.48 -1.53
CA SER A 86 -11.54 -16.53 -2.39
C SER A 86 -10.52 -17.14 -3.36
N ASN A 87 -9.41 -16.45 -3.61
CA ASN A 87 -8.30 -16.88 -4.45
C ASN A 87 -7.12 -17.44 -3.63
N GLY A 88 -7.28 -17.62 -2.32
CA GLY A 88 -6.21 -18.07 -1.43
C GLY A 88 -5.11 -17.03 -1.20
N ILE A 89 -5.40 -15.75 -1.45
CA ILE A 89 -4.45 -14.64 -1.28
C ILE A 89 -4.86 -13.79 -0.08
N GLU A 90 -3.88 -13.40 0.72
CA GLU A 90 -4.04 -12.48 1.84
C GLU A 90 -3.03 -11.34 1.78
N ILE A 91 -3.42 -10.17 2.29
CA ILE A 91 -2.53 -9.03 2.51
C ILE A 91 -2.19 -8.98 3.99
N VAL A 92 -0.91 -8.95 4.31
CA VAL A 92 -0.41 -8.91 5.67
C VAL A 92 0.43 -7.67 5.93
N LEU A 93 0.40 -7.14 7.14
CA LEU A 93 1.30 -6.06 7.56
C LEU A 93 2.73 -6.59 7.73
N GLN A 94 3.70 -5.70 7.68
CA GLN A 94 5.10 -6.02 7.94
C GLN A 94 5.30 -6.81 9.25
N ARG A 95 4.60 -6.44 10.34
CA ARG A 95 4.69 -7.15 11.62
C ARG A 95 4.15 -8.57 11.56
N ASP A 96 3.09 -8.79 10.78
CA ASP A 96 2.45 -10.10 10.61
C ASP A 96 3.38 -11.01 9.79
N LEU A 97 3.98 -10.48 8.70
CA LEU A 97 4.98 -11.21 7.92
C LEU A 97 6.19 -11.61 8.78
N ASN A 98 6.69 -10.70 9.62
CA ASN A 98 7.81 -11.00 10.53
C ASN A 98 7.48 -12.18 11.47
N THR A 99 6.23 -12.23 11.96
CA THR A 99 5.75 -13.34 12.78
C THR A 99 5.72 -14.65 11.98
N LEU A 100 5.17 -14.62 10.77
CA LEU A 100 5.13 -15.80 9.89
C LEU A 100 6.53 -16.34 9.58
N ILE A 101 7.49 -15.46 9.33
CA ILE A 101 8.89 -15.85 9.08
C ILE A 101 9.52 -16.47 10.34
N LYS A 102 9.33 -15.88 11.53
CA LYS A 102 9.85 -16.40 12.79
C LYS A 102 9.28 -17.77 13.14
N ASP A 103 8.00 -17.97 12.84
CA ASP A 103 7.29 -19.22 13.09
C ASP A 103 7.55 -20.30 12.04
N GLY A 104 8.35 -20.02 11.00
CA GLY A 104 8.61 -20.95 9.89
C GLY A 104 7.36 -21.29 9.09
N LYS A 105 6.41 -20.35 8.94
CA LYS A 105 5.10 -20.54 8.29
C LYS A 105 5.08 -20.08 6.83
N LEU A 106 6.24 -19.82 6.23
CA LEU A 106 6.39 -19.50 4.81
C LEU A 106 7.29 -20.53 4.15
N ASP A 107 6.89 -20.95 2.96
CA ASP A 107 7.56 -21.95 2.14
C ASP A 107 8.45 -21.32 1.05
N ASN A 108 8.75 -20.03 1.17
CA ASN A 108 9.69 -19.33 0.30
C ASN A 108 11.10 -19.94 0.43
N GLU A 109 11.87 -19.83 -0.64
CA GLU A 109 13.29 -20.22 -0.62
C GLU A 109 14.08 -19.44 0.44
N VAL A 110 15.17 -20.03 0.92
CA VAL A 110 16.04 -19.42 1.95
C VAL A 110 16.51 -18.02 1.53
N ARG A 111 16.83 -17.84 0.23
CA ARG A 111 17.21 -16.55 -0.33
C ARG A 111 16.12 -15.50 -0.17
N ASP A 112 14.87 -15.86 -0.42
CA ASP A 112 13.74 -14.94 -0.31
C ASP A 112 13.47 -14.55 1.12
N ILE A 113 13.51 -15.55 2.03
CA ILE A 113 13.36 -15.28 3.46
C ILE A 113 14.45 -14.35 3.97
N ALA A 114 15.69 -14.52 3.53
CA ALA A 114 16.78 -13.61 3.87
C ALA A 114 16.51 -12.19 3.39
N TRP A 115 16.13 -12.03 2.11
CA TRP A 115 15.79 -10.74 1.53
C TRP A 115 14.60 -10.08 2.24
N LEU A 116 13.51 -10.80 2.50
CA LEU A 116 12.34 -10.30 3.23
C LEU A 116 12.69 -9.82 4.64
N LYS A 117 13.56 -10.54 5.35
CA LYS A 117 14.06 -10.12 6.68
C LYS A 117 14.80 -8.78 6.63
N GLU A 118 15.57 -8.54 5.57
CA GLU A 118 16.26 -7.26 5.37
C GLU A 118 15.27 -6.13 5.13
N GLN A 119 14.26 -6.35 4.27
CA GLN A 119 13.22 -5.35 3.99
C GLN A 119 12.43 -4.99 5.26
N ILE A 120 12.07 -5.99 6.07
CA ILE A 120 11.38 -5.80 7.35
C ILE A 120 12.25 -5.00 8.32
N ARG A 121 13.53 -5.34 8.45
CA ARG A 121 14.47 -4.62 9.33
C ARG A 121 14.63 -3.16 8.95
N ALA A 122 14.66 -2.88 7.66
CA ALA A 122 14.80 -1.52 7.11
C ALA A 122 13.46 -0.76 7.01
N SER A 123 12.32 -1.42 7.30
CA SER A 123 10.95 -0.86 7.19
C SER A 123 10.67 -0.25 5.81
N ILE A 124 11.00 -1.01 4.76
CA ILE A 124 10.92 -0.55 3.36
C ILE A 124 9.50 -0.66 2.82
N PHE A 125 8.82 -1.77 3.08
CA PHE A 125 7.46 -2.01 2.61
C PHE A 125 6.48 -2.08 3.78
N ASP A 126 5.29 -1.54 3.57
CA ASP A 126 4.26 -1.42 4.60
C ASP A 126 3.45 -2.74 4.72
N LEU A 127 3.18 -3.37 3.56
CA LEU A 127 2.39 -4.61 3.48
C LEU A 127 3.01 -5.59 2.47
N TYR A 128 2.54 -6.83 2.55
CA TYR A 128 2.99 -7.93 1.69
C TYR A 128 1.81 -8.78 1.25
N THR A 129 1.91 -9.39 0.07
CA THR A 129 0.93 -10.35 -0.42
C THR A 129 1.44 -11.76 -0.26
N ILE A 130 0.59 -12.63 0.29
CA ILE A 130 0.87 -14.05 0.50
C ILE A 130 -0.16 -14.86 -0.27
N VAL A 131 0.28 -15.86 -1.02
CA VAL A 131 -0.58 -16.85 -1.65
C VAL A 131 -0.48 -18.18 -0.94
N ARG A 132 -1.63 -18.82 -0.72
CA ARG A 132 -1.73 -20.20 -0.26
C ARG A 132 -2.08 -21.10 -1.45
N THR A 133 -1.26 -22.08 -1.69
CA THR A 133 -1.47 -23.10 -2.74
C THR A 133 -2.47 -24.16 -2.26
N THR A 134 -2.99 -24.97 -3.19
CA THR A 134 -3.95 -26.03 -2.90
C THR A 134 -3.41 -27.13 -1.99
N ASP A 135 -2.09 -27.34 -1.99
CA ASP A 135 -1.38 -28.26 -1.08
C ASP A 135 -1.07 -27.63 0.29
N GLY A 136 -1.55 -26.42 0.54
CA GLY A 136 -1.44 -25.72 1.82
C GLY A 136 -0.17 -24.90 2.05
N ARG A 137 0.80 -24.93 1.11
CA ARG A 137 2.02 -24.11 1.21
C ARG A 137 1.69 -22.62 1.08
N ARG A 138 2.51 -21.79 1.70
CA ARG A 138 2.33 -20.33 1.75
C ARG A 138 3.58 -19.63 1.25
N PHE A 139 3.39 -18.74 0.27
CA PHE A 139 4.48 -17.97 -0.32
C PHE A 139 4.21 -16.48 -0.26
N CYS A 140 5.14 -15.71 0.27
CA CYS A 140 5.17 -14.27 0.06
C CYS A 140 5.69 -14.03 -1.36
N TYR A 141 4.86 -13.40 -2.22
CA TYR A 141 5.20 -13.16 -3.62
C TYR A 141 5.22 -11.69 -3.98
N GLY A 142 4.72 -10.80 -3.11
CA GLY A 142 4.68 -9.38 -3.41
C GLY A 142 4.86 -8.48 -2.21
N CYS A 143 5.27 -7.25 -2.51
CA CYS A 143 5.57 -6.17 -1.59
C CYS A 143 4.73 -4.95 -1.97
N ILE A 144 4.12 -4.30 -0.99
CA ILE A 144 3.25 -3.16 -1.19
C ILE A 144 3.76 -1.98 -0.36
N GLN A 145 3.93 -0.84 -1.01
CA GLN A 145 4.07 0.46 -0.36
C GLN A 145 2.71 1.14 -0.28
N SER A 146 2.40 1.82 0.81
CA SER A 146 1.14 2.53 1.00
C SER A 146 1.36 4.01 1.26
N LYS A 147 0.58 4.87 0.59
CA LYS A 147 0.70 6.33 0.74
C LYS A 147 -0.66 6.98 0.81
N THR A 148 -0.88 7.77 1.85
CA THR A 148 -2.09 8.60 1.96
C THR A 148 -2.02 9.85 1.08
N SER A 149 -0.81 10.35 0.87
CA SER A 149 -0.52 11.40 -0.12
C SER A 149 0.96 11.33 -0.48
N VAL A 150 1.29 11.68 -1.71
CA VAL A 150 2.66 11.62 -2.22
C VAL A 150 3.10 13.02 -2.60
N ARG A 151 3.99 13.65 -1.82
CA ARG A 151 4.60 14.92 -2.20
C ARG A 151 6.09 14.78 -2.50
N ASP A 152 6.90 14.26 -1.56
CA ASP A 152 8.37 14.32 -1.72
C ASP A 152 9.07 12.95 -1.59
N ARG A 153 8.34 11.88 -1.35
CA ARG A 153 8.94 10.57 -1.00
C ARG A 153 8.90 9.52 -2.11
N VAL A 154 8.17 9.75 -3.20
CA VAL A 154 8.07 8.78 -4.32
C VAL A 154 9.44 8.42 -4.87
N THR A 155 10.33 9.39 -4.96
CA THR A 155 11.72 9.16 -5.42
C THR A 155 12.46 8.17 -4.52
N ARG A 156 12.26 8.26 -3.20
CA ARG A 156 12.86 7.33 -2.23
C ARG A 156 12.24 5.93 -2.27
N ASP A 157 10.95 5.85 -2.54
CA ASP A 157 10.21 4.59 -2.54
C ASP A 157 10.42 3.81 -3.84
N ARG A 158 10.81 4.49 -4.94
CA ARG A 158 11.06 3.90 -6.26
C ARG A 158 12.23 2.93 -6.24
N GLU A 159 13.37 3.32 -5.70
CA GLU A 159 14.57 2.49 -5.69
C GLU A 159 14.36 1.15 -4.97
N PRO A 160 13.80 1.09 -3.74
CA PRO A 160 13.47 -0.17 -3.11
C PRO A 160 12.47 -1.02 -3.90
N SER A 161 11.50 -0.40 -4.59
CA SER A 161 10.57 -1.12 -5.44
C SER A 161 11.29 -1.79 -6.62
N MET A 162 12.21 -1.09 -7.26
CA MET A 162 13.02 -1.66 -8.35
C MET A 162 13.87 -2.85 -7.84
N GLN A 163 14.45 -2.74 -6.66
CA GLN A 163 15.19 -3.84 -6.02
C GLN A 163 14.27 -5.05 -5.74
N ALA A 164 13.03 -4.82 -5.32
CA ALA A 164 12.05 -5.90 -5.14
C ALA A 164 11.73 -6.59 -6.47
N MET A 165 11.55 -5.82 -7.55
CA MET A 165 11.33 -6.39 -8.89
C MET A 165 12.54 -7.19 -9.39
N GLN A 166 13.76 -6.74 -9.12
CA GLN A 166 14.99 -7.48 -9.42
C GLN A 166 15.13 -8.75 -8.59
N ALA A 167 14.57 -8.78 -7.37
CA ALA A 167 14.48 -9.96 -6.53
C ALA A 167 13.29 -10.89 -6.89
N PHE A 168 12.61 -10.61 -7.99
CA PHE A 168 11.44 -11.34 -8.50
C PHE A 168 10.21 -11.30 -7.58
N PHE A 169 10.01 -10.20 -6.85
CA PHE A 169 8.77 -9.94 -6.12
C PHE A 169 7.86 -9.00 -6.91
N TRP A 170 6.56 -9.22 -6.82
CA TRP A 170 5.56 -8.30 -7.32
C TRP A 170 5.58 -7.02 -6.47
N SER A 171 6.09 -5.94 -7.02
CA SER A 171 6.23 -4.67 -6.31
C SER A 171 5.17 -3.69 -6.75
N THR A 172 4.38 -3.19 -5.80
CA THR A 172 3.26 -2.29 -6.05
C THR A 172 3.20 -1.16 -5.03
N ILE A 173 2.46 -0.12 -5.39
CA ILE A 173 2.14 0.99 -4.49
C ILE A 173 0.64 1.25 -4.51
N ILE A 174 0.04 1.44 -3.34
CA ILE A 174 -1.37 1.82 -3.19
C ILE A 174 -1.43 3.23 -2.62
N VAL A 175 -2.14 4.11 -3.32
CA VAL A 175 -2.19 5.55 -3.02
C VAL A 175 -3.63 5.99 -2.81
N LEU A 176 -3.88 6.74 -1.73
CA LEU A 176 -5.19 7.28 -1.45
C LEU A 176 -5.46 8.57 -2.24
N ASP A 177 -4.52 9.52 -2.21
CA ASP A 177 -4.62 10.82 -2.89
C ASP A 177 -3.68 10.85 -4.10
N GLY A 178 -4.27 10.82 -5.30
CA GLY A 178 -3.57 10.82 -6.58
C GLY A 178 -3.24 12.20 -7.14
N ASP A 179 -3.50 13.28 -6.44
CA ASP A 179 -3.32 14.65 -6.93
C ASP A 179 -1.90 14.96 -7.45
N PHE A 180 -0.89 14.29 -6.95
CA PHE A 180 0.50 14.41 -7.42
C PHE A 180 0.70 13.93 -8.87
N LEU A 181 -0.18 13.05 -9.38
CA LEU A 181 -0.16 12.55 -10.76
C LEU A 181 -0.56 13.63 -11.80
N LYS A 182 -1.05 14.78 -11.36
CA LYS A 182 -1.20 15.97 -12.22
C LYS A 182 0.16 16.44 -12.77
N LEU A 183 1.27 16.05 -12.16
CA LEU A 183 2.60 16.38 -12.60
C LEU A 183 3.18 15.23 -13.43
N PRO A 184 3.49 15.43 -14.74
CA PRO A 184 3.99 14.39 -15.65
C PRO A 184 5.22 13.63 -15.13
N LYS A 185 6.06 14.28 -14.34
CA LYS A 185 7.22 13.66 -13.69
C LYS A 185 6.84 12.41 -12.88
N PHE A 186 5.77 12.46 -12.09
CA PHE A 186 5.38 11.31 -11.26
C PHE A 186 4.79 10.18 -12.09
N ILE A 187 4.11 10.50 -13.17
CA ILE A 187 3.63 9.51 -14.14
C ILE A 187 4.83 8.76 -14.74
N SER A 188 5.87 9.51 -15.19
CA SER A 188 7.09 8.93 -15.74
C SER A 188 7.85 8.10 -14.70
N MET A 189 7.84 8.48 -13.43
CA MET A 189 8.47 7.69 -12.36
C MET A 189 7.81 6.31 -12.19
N VAL A 190 6.50 6.23 -12.41
CA VAL A 190 5.75 4.96 -12.33
C VAL A 190 5.95 4.14 -13.59
N ASN A 191 5.70 4.74 -14.74
CA ASN A 191 5.62 4.04 -16.03
C ASN A 191 6.97 3.79 -16.69
N GLY A 192 7.98 4.63 -16.39
CA GLY A 192 9.25 4.66 -17.13
C GLY A 192 9.09 5.28 -18.52
N GLY A 193 10.00 4.94 -19.43
CA GLY A 193 9.93 5.34 -20.84
C GLY A 193 10.41 6.75 -21.15
N THR A 194 11.03 7.44 -20.20
CA THR A 194 11.63 8.77 -20.41
C THR A 194 13.16 8.73 -20.20
N THR A 195 13.86 9.77 -20.62
CA THR A 195 15.31 9.87 -20.42
C THR A 195 15.71 9.94 -18.93
N GLU A 196 14.86 10.52 -18.08
CA GLU A 196 15.07 10.62 -16.63
C GLU A 196 14.67 9.31 -15.93
N TYR A 197 13.62 8.63 -16.40
CA TYR A 197 13.09 7.38 -15.86
C TYR A 197 12.94 6.36 -16.98
N VAL A 198 14.03 5.64 -17.28
CA VAL A 198 14.04 4.64 -18.36
C VAL A 198 13.15 3.45 -18.01
N GLU A 199 13.29 2.94 -16.79
CA GLU A 199 12.53 1.79 -16.29
C GLU A 199 11.34 2.24 -15.44
N ASN A 200 10.29 1.41 -15.42
CA ASN A 200 9.17 1.60 -14.51
C ASN A 200 9.58 1.45 -13.05
N GLY A 201 8.96 2.23 -12.19
CA GLY A 201 9.26 2.20 -10.75
C GLY A 201 8.55 1.08 -9.98
N TRP A 202 7.43 0.60 -10.49
CA TRP A 202 6.59 -0.46 -9.90
C TRP A 202 5.96 -1.32 -11.00
N HIS A 203 5.53 -2.53 -10.66
CA HIS A 203 4.65 -3.31 -11.54
C HIS A 203 3.28 -2.66 -11.71
N GLY A 204 2.80 -1.95 -10.69
CA GLY A 204 1.57 -1.17 -10.75
C GLY A 204 1.43 -0.18 -9.60
N MET A 205 0.81 0.95 -9.90
CA MET A 205 0.34 1.93 -8.91
C MET A 205 -1.18 1.91 -8.90
N TYR A 206 -1.78 1.72 -7.73
CA TYR A 206 -3.22 1.64 -7.54
C TYR A 206 -3.68 2.88 -6.77
N VAL A 207 -4.57 3.66 -7.37
CA VAL A 207 -4.98 4.97 -6.86
C VAL A 207 -6.49 4.98 -6.62
N PHE A 208 -6.94 5.44 -5.45
CA PHE A 208 -8.36 5.62 -5.15
C PHE A 208 -8.94 6.84 -5.89
N SER A 209 -8.78 6.85 -7.21
CA SER A 209 -9.32 7.87 -8.12
C SER A 209 -9.34 7.32 -9.55
N GLU A 210 -10.44 7.53 -10.26
CA GLU A 210 -10.55 7.17 -11.68
C GLU A 210 -9.86 8.18 -12.62
N ALA A 211 -9.50 9.36 -12.11
CA ALA A 211 -8.98 10.47 -12.91
C ALA A 211 -7.59 10.21 -13.54
N TYR A 212 -6.86 9.20 -13.08
CA TYR A 212 -5.45 9.00 -13.44
C TYR A 212 -5.15 7.63 -14.04
N SER A 213 -6.15 6.97 -14.64
CA SER A 213 -5.95 5.65 -15.24
C SER A 213 -5.12 5.76 -16.52
N GLN A 214 -3.88 5.31 -16.48
CA GLN A 214 -3.04 5.17 -17.68
C GLN A 214 -1.83 4.25 -17.43
N ASP A 215 -1.51 3.40 -18.39
CA ASP A 215 -0.37 2.48 -18.40
C ASP A 215 -0.30 1.64 -17.11
N ARG A 216 0.70 1.81 -16.24
CA ARG A 216 0.85 1.09 -14.96
C ARG A 216 0.13 1.77 -13.78
N ILE A 217 -0.71 2.76 -14.04
CA ILE A 217 -1.51 3.46 -13.03
C ILE A 217 -2.96 3.03 -13.19
N TYR A 218 -3.51 2.42 -12.17
CA TYR A 218 -4.82 1.78 -12.18
C TYR A 218 -5.73 2.41 -11.12
N PRO A 219 -7.00 2.69 -11.45
CA PRO A 219 -7.98 3.06 -10.44
C PRO A 219 -8.26 1.89 -9.52
N ILE A 220 -8.47 2.17 -8.24
CA ILE A 220 -8.89 1.21 -7.24
C ILE A 220 -10.09 1.77 -6.48
N ASP A 221 -11.02 0.91 -6.15
CA ASP A 221 -12.20 1.17 -5.34
C ASP A 221 -12.18 0.34 -4.04
N LEU A 222 -13.27 0.31 -3.31
CA LEU A 222 -13.38 -0.50 -2.08
C LEU A 222 -13.41 -2.01 -2.35
N ASP A 223 -13.77 -2.42 -3.57
CA ASP A 223 -13.81 -3.82 -3.99
C ASP A 223 -12.45 -4.31 -4.48
N PHE A 224 -11.47 -3.41 -4.57
CA PHE A 224 -10.10 -3.70 -5.00
C PHE A 224 -10.03 -4.40 -6.37
N LYS A 225 -10.97 -4.11 -7.29
CA LYS A 225 -11.17 -4.87 -8.52
C LYS A 225 -9.87 -5.03 -9.33
N ASN A 226 -9.27 -3.95 -9.81
CA ASN A 226 -8.05 -4.01 -10.64
C ASN A 226 -6.88 -4.62 -9.86
N PHE A 227 -6.73 -4.26 -8.59
CA PHE A 227 -5.69 -4.84 -7.73
C PHE A 227 -5.87 -6.35 -7.58
N LYS A 228 -7.12 -6.80 -7.34
CA LYS A 228 -7.46 -8.23 -7.22
C LYS A 228 -7.09 -9.01 -8.48
N GLU A 229 -7.52 -8.53 -9.64
CA GLU A 229 -7.22 -9.16 -10.91
C GLU A 229 -5.71 -9.33 -11.12
N HIS A 230 -4.96 -8.25 -10.93
CA HIS A 230 -3.50 -8.27 -11.09
C HIS A 230 -2.79 -9.11 -10.02
N ALA A 231 -3.24 -9.07 -8.76
CA ALA A 231 -2.68 -9.86 -7.68
C ALA A 231 -2.83 -11.38 -7.93
N VAL A 232 -3.98 -11.79 -8.47
CA VAL A 232 -4.23 -13.20 -8.81
C VAL A 232 -3.33 -13.65 -9.96
N ILE A 233 -3.22 -12.84 -11.01
CA ILE A 233 -2.35 -13.13 -12.16
C ILE A 233 -0.87 -13.17 -11.70
N ALA A 234 -0.46 -12.19 -10.90
CA ALA A 234 0.89 -12.12 -10.35
C ALA A 234 1.23 -13.35 -9.49
N ALA A 235 0.32 -13.78 -8.61
CA ALA A 235 0.52 -14.96 -7.78
C ALA A 235 0.71 -16.24 -8.62
N ARG A 236 -0.15 -16.45 -9.62
CA ARG A 236 -0.05 -17.61 -10.52
C ARG A 236 1.26 -17.58 -11.32
N TYR A 237 1.59 -16.44 -11.90
CA TYR A 237 2.82 -16.29 -12.68
C TYR A 237 4.06 -16.48 -11.80
N TRP A 238 4.07 -15.92 -10.61
CA TRP A 238 5.16 -16.09 -9.64
C TRP A 238 5.37 -17.55 -9.24
N LEU A 239 4.30 -18.30 -9.02
CA LEU A 239 4.37 -19.71 -8.68
C LEU A 239 4.87 -20.61 -9.81
N THR A 240 4.63 -20.23 -11.08
CA THR A 240 4.89 -21.08 -12.24
C THR A 240 6.05 -20.62 -13.11
N GLN A 241 6.32 -19.30 -13.15
CA GLN A 241 7.26 -18.68 -14.09
C GLN A 241 8.13 -17.61 -13.42
N ARG A 242 8.46 -17.80 -12.15
CA ARG A 242 9.15 -16.79 -11.34
C ARG A 242 10.42 -16.22 -11.96
N GLN A 243 11.22 -17.04 -12.66
CA GLN A 243 12.44 -16.60 -13.32
C GLN A 243 12.22 -15.53 -14.39
N TRP A 244 11.00 -15.40 -14.89
CA TRP A 244 10.59 -14.40 -15.88
C TRP A 244 9.83 -13.22 -15.26
N PHE A 245 9.63 -13.24 -13.95
CA PHE A 245 8.94 -12.19 -13.22
C PHE A 245 9.89 -11.02 -12.94
N ASN A 246 10.09 -10.17 -13.95
CA ASN A 246 11.02 -9.05 -13.92
C ASN A 246 10.27 -7.70 -13.93
N ALA A 247 11.00 -6.58 -13.91
CA ALA A 247 10.43 -5.24 -13.88
C ALA A 247 9.47 -4.95 -15.05
N GLN A 248 9.66 -5.60 -16.21
CA GLN A 248 8.81 -5.40 -17.39
C GLN A 248 7.48 -6.15 -17.31
N TRP A 249 7.33 -7.06 -16.36
CA TRP A 249 6.11 -7.84 -16.19
C TRP A 249 4.87 -6.94 -16.06
N ARG A 250 3.77 -7.35 -16.68
CA ARG A 250 2.44 -6.72 -16.61
C ARG A 250 1.38 -7.79 -16.50
N ALA A 251 0.31 -7.50 -15.80
CA ALA A 251 -0.84 -8.40 -15.73
C ALA A 251 -1.59 -8.47 -17.07
N GLU A 252 -1.68 -7.36 -17.78
CA GLU A 252 -2.32 -7.28 -19.08
C GLU A 252 -1.48 -8.03 -20.15
N GLY A 253 -2.16 -8.85 -20.94
CA GLY A 253 -1.54 -9.63 -22.02
C GLY A 253 -0.98 -10.99 -21.59
N ILE A 254 -1.10 -11.37 -20.32
CA ILE A 254 -0.84 -12.73 -19.87
C ILE A 254 -2.11 -13.56 -20.05
N GLN A 255 -2.10 -14.48 -21.03
CA GLN A 255 -3.11 -15.54 -21.11
C GLN A 255 -2.85 -16.54 -19.99
N VAL A 256 -3.77 -16.63 -19.04
CA VAL A 256 -3.73 -17.53 -17.87
C VAL A 256 -4.53 -18.79 -18.17
#